data_c8f3c0062bf0e9cbadc217d972d4f243
#
_entry.id   c8f3c0062bf0e9cbadc217d972d4f243
#
_cell.length_a   1.000
_cell.length_b   1.000
_cell.length_c   1.000
_cell.angle_alpha   90.00
_cell.angle_beta   90.00
_cell.angle_gamma   90.00
#
_symmetry.space_group_name_H-M   'P 1'
#
loop_
_entity.id
_entity.type
_entity.pdbx_description
1 polymer ?
#
loop_
_entity_poly.entity_id
_entity_poly.type
_entity_poly.pdbx_seq_one_letter_code
_entity_poly.pdbx_strand_id
1 'polypeptide(L)'
;MSAADVVKNLGAMLASGGVEVVDCSGVLGPNTPILQLPPDFAKNTPKVEIHKISEYDNDGPFFAWNWMVLGEHSGTHFDAPHHWI
;
A
#
# COMPACT_ATOMS: atom_id res chain seq x y z
N MET A 1 8.55 25.17 -20.04
CA MET A 1 7.31 24.58 -19.47
C MET A 1 7.38 24.68 -17.95
N SER A 2 6.39 25.24 -17.32
CA SER A 2 6.32 25.36 -15.86
C SER A 2 5.90 24.01 -15.21
N ALA A 3 6.13 23.89 -13.90
CA ALA A 3 5.63 22.73 -13.16
C ALA A 3 4.10 22.61 -13.25
N ALA A 4 3.38 23.75 -13.25
CA ALA A 4 1.93 23.76 -13.40
C ALA A 4 1.51 23.23 -14.77
N ASP A 5 2.24 23.56 -15.85
CA ASP A 5 1.97 23.04 -17.19
C ASP A 5 2.19 21.52 -17.25
N VAL A 6 3.25 21.01 -16.61
CA VAL A 6 3.54 19.57 -16.56
C VAL A 6 2.39 18.83 -15.87
N VAL A 7 1.94 19.31 -14.72
CA VAL A 7 0.83 18.69 -13.97
C VAL A 7 -0.47 18.74 -14.76
N LYS A 8 -0.76 19.89 -15.40
CA LYS A 8 -1.95 20.05 -16.24
C LYS A 8 -1.94 19.09 -17.44
N ASN A 9 -0.80 18.96 -18.12
CA ASN A 9 -0.65 18.06 -19.24
C ASN A 9 -0.79 16.60 -18.81
N LEU A 10 -0.20 16.21 -17.67
CA LEU A 10 -0.35 14.87 -17.15
C LEU A 10 -1.82 14.56 -16.82
N GLY A 11 -2.53 15.49 -16.18
CA GLY A 11 -3.95 15.35 -15.89
C GLY A 11 -4.79 15.16 -17.14
N ALA A 12 -4.53 15.95 -18.19
CA ALA A 12 -5.23 15.83 -19.46
C ALA A 12 -4.94 14.49 -20.16
N MET A 13 -3.71 14.01 -20.10
CA MET A 13 -3.33 12.72 -20.68
C MET A 13 -3.95 11.55 -19.93
N LEU A 14 -4.03 11.61 -18.61
CA LEU A 14 -4.73 10.59 -17.81
C LEU A 14 -6.23 10.56 -18.16
N ALA A 15 -6.87 11.73 -18.26
CA ALA A 15 -8.29 11.84 -18.56
C ALA A 15 -8.63 11.36 -19.98
N SER A 16 -7.74 11.57 -20.95
CA SER A 16 -7.95 11.19 -22.35
C SER A 16 -7.52 9.76 -22.68
N GLY A 17 -6.86 9.06 -21.76
CA GLY A 17 -6.27 7.75 -22.03
C GLY A 17 -4.94 7.80 -22.76
N GLY A 18 -4.32 8.99 -22.90
CA GLY A 18 -2.99 9.15 -23.49
C GLY A 18 -1.86 8.59 -22.61
N VAL A 19 -2.15 8.39 -21.32
CA VAL A 19 -1.28 7.68 -20.38
C VAL A 19 -2.09 6.56 -19.75
N GLU A 20 -1.55 5.36 -19.79
CA GLU A 20 -2.13 4.19 -19.13
C GLU A 20 -1.48 4.02 -17.76
N VAL A 21 -2.31 3.84 -16.73
CA VAL A 21 -1.85 3.50 -15.39
C VAL A 21 -2.05 1.99 -15.19
N VAL A 22 -0.97 1.29 -14.92
CA VAL A 22 -1.01 -0.15 -14.68
C VAL A 22 -0.73 -0.41 -13.21
N ASP A 23 -1.68 -1.04 -12.53
CA ASP A 23 -1.54 -1.45 -11.13
C ASP A 23 -0.82 -2.81 -11.06
N CYS A 24 0.43 -2.79 -10.61
CA CYS A 24 1.24 -3.99 -10.43
C CYS A 24 1.28 -4.47 -8.97
N SER A 25 0.42 -3.94 -8.13
CA SER A 25 0.39 -4.28 -6.71
C SER A 25 -0.11 -5.70 -6.49
N GLY A 26 0.54 -6.43 -5.59
CA GLY A 26 0.02 -7.68 -5.04
C GLY A 26 -1.09 -7.39 -4.03
N VAL A 27 -1.96 -8.36 -3.81
CA VAL A 27 -3.00 -8.27 -2.77
C VAL A 27 -2.33 -8.32 -1.40
N LEU A 28 -2.59 -7.31 -0.57
CA LEU A 28 -2.11 -7.26 0.81
C LEU A 28 -3.11 -7.99 1.72
N GLY A 29 -2.63 -8.97 2.47
CA GLY A 29 -3.47 -9.73 3.38
C GLY A 29 -2.67 -10.74 4.20
N PRO A 30 -3.37 -11.60 4.99
CA PRO A 30 -2.71 -12.58 5.85
C PRO A 30 -1.82 -13.58 5.12
N ASN A 31 -2.04 -13.77 3.82
CA ASN A 31 -1.23 -14.66 2.98
C ASN A 31 -0.06 -13.95 2.29
N THR A 32 0.09 -12.65 2.50
CA THR A 32 1.22 -11.91 1.95
C THR A 32 2.53 -12.47 2.53
N PRO A 33 3.48 -12.91 1.68
CA PRO A 33 4.78 -13.35 2.16
C PRO A 33 5.51 -12.21 2.86
N ILE A 34 6.20 -12.51 3.94
CA ILE A 34 7.05 -11.56 4.63
C ILE A 34 8.49 -12.03 4.59
N LEU A 35 9.42 -11.08 4.60
CA LEU A 35 10.83 -11.39 4.63
C LEU A 35 11.19 -12.04 5.96
N GLN A 36 11.85 -13.21 5.88
CA GLN A 36 12.35 -13.92 7.05
C GLN A 36 13.88 -13.87 7.04
N LEU A 37 14.43 -13.06 7.93
CA LEU A 37 15.87 -12.92 8.08
C LEU A 37 16.37 -13.82 9.22
N PRO A 38 17.63 -14.30 9.13
CA PRO A 38 18.21 -15.01 10.26
C PRO A 38 18.19 -14.17 11.54
N PRO A 39 17.83 -14.74 12.70
CA PRO A 39 17.68 -13.96 13.94
C PRO A 39 18.94 -13.20 14.36
N ASP A 40 20.13 -13.73 14.01
CA ASP A 40 21.40 -13.09 14.29
C ASP A 40 21.64 -11.84 13.44
N PHE A 41 20.94 -11.73 12.32
CA PHE A 41 21.08 -10.64 11.38
C PHE A 41 20.11 -9.49 11.67
N ALA A 42 18.86 -9.82 11.93
CA ALA A 42 17.83 -8.82 12.18
C ALA A 42 16.62 -9.42 12.88
N LYS A 43 15.83 -8.58 13.49
CA LYS A 43 14.52 -8.96 13.99
C LYS A 43 13.52 -8.99 12.84
N ASN A 44 12.64 -9.98 12.88
CA ASN A 44 11.57 -10.12 11.89
C ASN A 44 10.28 -9.45 12.38
N THR A 45 9.47 -9.00 11.44
CA THR A 45 8.15 -8.47 11.73
C THR A 45 7.14 -9.62 11.86
N PRO A 46 5.99 -9.39 12.51
CA PRO A 46 4.89 -10.34 12.45
C PRO A 46 4.30 -10.41 11.04
N LYS A 47 3.53 -11.46 10.78
CA LYS A 47 2.74 -11.55 9.56
C LYS A 47 1.71 -10.44 9.49
N VAL A 48 1.25 -10.14 8.27
CA VAL A 48 0.16 -9.19 8.05
C VAL A 48 -1.11 -9.73 8.67
N GLU A 49 -1.77 -8.90 9.47
CA GLU A 49 -3.08 -9.19 10.03
C GLU A 49 -4.05 -8.08 9.62
N ILE A 50 -5.24 -8.45 9.21
CA ILE A 50 -6.33 -7.53 8.91
C ILE A 50 -7.50 -7.88 9.82
N HIS A 51 -7.89 -6.91 10.64
CA HIS A 51 -8.96 -7.08 11.62
C HIS A 51 -10.14 -6.21 11.21
N LYS A 52 -11.29 -6.84 10.96
CA LYS A 52 -12.51 -6.14 10.56
C LYS A 52 -13.06 -5.32 11.73
N ILE A 53 -13.39 -4.06 11.46
CA ILE A 53 -14.17 -3.23 12.38
C ILE A 53 -15.64 -3.26 11.97
N SER A 54 -15.94 -2.97 10.70
CA SER A 54 -17.30 -3.02 10.18
C SER A 54 -17.31 -3.33 8.68
N GLU A 55 -18.43 -3.82 8.20
CA GLU A 55 -18.67 -4.09 6.78
C GLU A 55 -20.16 -3.87 6.50
N TYR A 56 -20.61 -2.63 6.61
CA TYR A 56 -22.02 -2.24 6.45
C TYR A 56 -22.94 -3.07 7.35
N ASP A 57 -22.53 -3.29 8.59
CA ASP A 57 -23.22 -4.11 9.59
C ASP A 57 -23.54 -3.29 10.85
N ASN A 58 -23.97 -3.99 11.91
CA ASN A 58 -24.34 -3.32 13.18
C ASN A 58 -23.17 -2.62 13.89
N ASP A 59 -21.92 -3.00 13.58
CA ASP A 59 -20.73 -2.37 14.15
C ASP A 59 -20.32 -1.09 13.40
N GLY A 60 -20.95 -0.83 12.25
CA GLY A 60 -20.76 0.37 11.43
C GLY A 60 -21.58 0.27 10.16
N PRO A 61 -22.86 0.72 10.18
CA PRO A 61 -23.79 0.47 9.06
C PRO A 61 -23.49 1.31 7.81
N PHE A 62 -22.65 2.35 7.91
CA PHE A 62 -22.45 3.30 6.82
C PHE A 62 -21.12 3.13 6.09
N PHE A 63 -20.22 2.23 6.57
CA PHE A 63 -18.90 2.05 5.95
C PHE A 63 -18.32 0.68 6.26
N ALA A 64 -17.33 0.32 5.45
CA ALA A 64 -16.48 -0.83 5.69
C ALA A 64 -15.06 -0.37 5.98
N TRP A 65 -14.45 -0.86 7.04
CA TRP A 65 -13.07 -0.57 7.36
C TRP A 65 -12.47 -1.59 8.32
N ASN A 66 -11.15 -1.59 8.37
CA ASN A 66 -10.36 -2.53 9.16
C ASN A 66 -9.26 -1.79 9.89
N TRP A 67 -8.62 -2.46 10.85
CA TRP A 67 -7.29 -2.07 11.33
C TRP A 67 -6.32 -3.20 11.02
N MET A 68 -5.02 -2.86 10.92
CA MET A 68 -4.03 -3.80 10.42
C MET A 68 -2.80 -3.83 11.31
N VAL A 69 -2.15 -5.01 11.33
CA VAL A 69 -0.80 -5.21 11.86
C VAL A 69 0.08 -5.61 10.69
N LEU A 70 1.14 -4.87 10.45
CA LEU A 70 2.11 -5.20 9.40
C LEU A 70 3.46 -4.51 9.64
N GLY A 71 4.52 -5.12 9.14
CA GLY A 71 5.80 -4.44 9.03
C GLY A 71 5.79 -3.45 7.86
N GLU A 72 6.62 -2.43 7.91
CA GLU A 72 6.67 -1.38 6.87
C GLU A 72 7.04 -1.93 5.49
N HIS A 73 7.79 -3.02 5.44
CA HIS A 73 8.24 -3.66 4.20
C HIS A 73 7.40 -4.90 3.89
N SER A 74 6.09 -4.77 3.96
CA SER A 74 5.14 -5.83 3.67
C SER A 74 4.40 -5.56 2.37
N GLY A 75 4.29 -6.57 1.50
CA GLY A 75 3.61 -6.45 0.22
C GLY A 75 4.31 -5.49 -0.75
N THR A 76 3.56 -5.05 -1.74
CA THR A 76 4.06 -4.08 -2.72
C THR A 76 4.14 -2.70 -2.07
N HIS A 77 5.33 -2.13 -2.04
CA HIS A 77 5.58 -0.84 -1.38
C HIS A 77 6.82 -0.16 -1.99
N PHE A 78 7.08 1.06 -1.57
CA PHE A 78 8.33 1.74 -1.81
C PHE A 78 8.98 2.10 -0.47
N ASP A 79 10.30 2.18 -0.44
CA ASP A 79 11.05 2.51 0.75
C ASP A 79 11.19 4.03 0.91
N ALA A 80 10.93 4.53 2.12
CA ALA A 80 11.29 5.90 2.44
C ALA A 80 12.82 6.02 2.57
N PRO A 81 13.40 7.21 2.30
CA PRO A 81 14.86 7.39 2.45
C PRO A 81 15.40 6.98 3.81
N HIS A 82 14.65 7.17 4.87
CA HIS A 82 15.03 6.79 6.23
C HIS A 82 15.40 5.31 6.39
N HIS A 83 14.91 4.44 5.51
CA HIS A 83 15.26 3.01 5.56
C HIS A 83 16.76 2.79 5.29
N TRP A 84 17.38 3.62 4.47
CA TRP A 84 18.76 3.47 4.03
C TRP A 84 19.69 4.58 4.45
N ILE A 85 19.17 5.77 4.75
CA ILE A 85 19.97 6.95 5.07
C ILE A 85 19.41 7.76 6.25
#